data_e160fd7350ee6987c00fea7e7478bbc4
#
_entry.id   e160fd7350ee6987c00fea7e7478bbc4
#
_cell.length_a   1.000
_cell.length_b   1.000
_cell.length_c   1.000
_cell.angle_alpha   90.00
_cell.angle_beta   90.00
_cell.angle_gamma   90.00
#
_symmetry.space_group_name_H-M   'P 1'
#
loop_
_entity.id
_entity.type
_entity.pdbx_description
1 polymer ?
#
loop_
_entity_poly.entity_id
_entity_poly.type
_entity_poly.pdbx_seq_one_letter_code
_entity_poly.pdbx_strand_id
1 'polypeptide(L)'
;MLPLIANGGRIVCTSTGLTRFVIPGYAAYASMKGAIEVFIKYLAKELGPRGITANAVAPGAIETDFTRTALEHPGAKDFLVSNIALGRIGMPDDIGGVVSFLCSEEGRWVDAQRLEASGGMFL
;
A
#
# COMPACT_ATOMS: atom_id res chain seq x y z
N MET A 1 13.13 -11.12 -14.68
CA MET A 1 11.66 -10.94 -14.53
C MET A 1 11.11 -9.77 -15.35
N LEU A 2 11.64 -8.56 -15.24
CA LEU A 2 11.14 -7.39 -15.98
C LEU A 2 10.99 -7.56 -17.49
N PRO A 3 11.91 -8.26 -18.20
CA PRO A 3 11.74 -8.54 -19.64
C PRO A 3 10.53 -9.43 -19.96
N LEU A 4 10.02 -10.18 -18.97
CA LEU A 4 8.89 -11.10 -19.14
C LEU A 4 7.53 -10.41 -18.96
N ILE A 5 7.50 -9.20 -18.42
CA ILE A 5 6.26 -8.43 -18.30
C ILE A 5 5.87 -7.94 -19.69
N ALA A 6 4.64 -8.22 -20.08
CA ALA A 6 4.11 -7.76 -21.36
C ALA A 6 4.03 -6.22 -21.42
N ASN A 7 4.16 -5.65 -22.61
CA ASN A 7 3.92 -4.22 -22.80
C ASN A 7 2.48 -3.86 -22.38
N GLY A 8 2.31 -2.71 -21.78
CA GLY A 8 1.03 -2.31 -21.19
C GLY A 8 0.71 -2.98 -19.83
N GLY A 9 1.67 -3.72 -19.27
CA GLY A 9 1.51 -4.39 -17.98
C GLY A 9 1.34 -3.42 -16.81
N ARG A 10 0.99 -3.98 -15.65
CA ARG A 10 0.81 -3.22 -14.40
C ARG A 10 1.66 -3.84 -13.30
N ILE A 11 2.41 -3.03 -12.60
CA ILE A 11 3.18 -3.42 -11.40
C ILE A 11 2.54 -2.73 -10.21
N VAL A 12 2.11 -3.49 -9.23
CA VAL A 12 1.59 -2.97 -7.97
C VAL A 12 2.38 -3.58 -6.82
N CYS A 13 3.05 -2.74 -6.05
CA CYS A 13 3.79 -3.15 -4.86
C CYS A 13 3.00 -2.79 -3.60
N THR A 14 3.11 -3.60 -2.56
CA THR A 14 2.51 -3.30 -1.26
C THR A 14 3.50 -2.58 -0.37
N SER A 15 3.20 -1.32 -0.04
CA SER A 15 3.88 -0.53 0.98
C SER A 15 3.10 -0.57 2.31
N THR A 16 3.10 0.50 3.06
CA THR A 16 2.40 0.63 4.35
C THR A 16 2.13 2.09 4.68
N GLY A 17 1.10 2.37 5.46
CA GLY A 17 0.87 3.68 6.05
C GLY A 17 2.03 4.16 6.93
N LEU A 18 2.79 3.22 7.51
CA LEU A 18 3.94 3.51 8.41
C LEU A 18 5.11 4.25 7.73
N THR A 19 5.09 4.44 6.44
CA THR A 19 6.04 5.33 5.74
C THR A 19 5.64 6.80 5.85
N ARG A 20 4.39 7.11 6.21
CA ARG A 20 3.87 8.47 6.41
C ARG A 20 3.71 8.84 7.88
N PHE A 21 3.22 7.91 8.69
CA PHE A 21 3.10 8.12 10.15
C PHE A 21 3.95 7.09 10.90
N VAL A 22 4.22 7.37 12.18
CA VAL A 22 5.16 6.57 12.97
C VAL A 22 4.44 5.88 14.13
N ILE A 23 4.65 4.56 14.22
CA ILE A 23 4.36 3.79 15.42
C ILE A 23 5.70 3.19 15.89
N PRO A 24 6.13 3.43 17.15
CA PRO A 24 7.38 2.88 17.66
C PRO A 24 7.46 1.35 17.50
N GLY A 25 8.67 0.85 17.21
CA GLY A 25 8.91 -0.59 17.03
C GLY A 25 8.90 -1.05 15.57
N TYR A 26 8.50 -0.22 14.61
CA TYR A 26 8.36 -0.60 13.20
C TYR A 26 9.46 0.00 12.29
N ALA A 27 10.55 0.54 12.84
CA ALA A 27 11.55 1.27 12.06
C ALA A 27 12.13 0.46 10.89
N ALA A 28 12.58 -0.78 11.13
CA ALA A 28 13.14 -1.63 10.08
C ALA A 28 12.10 -1.95 9.00
N TYR A 29 10.89 -2.34 9.39
CA TYR A 29 9.79 -2.64 8.48
C TYR A 29 9.41 -1.42 7.63
N ALA A 30 9.21 -0.26 8.25
CA ALA A 30 8.86 0.98 7.56
C ALA A 30 9.97 1.41 6.59
N SER A 31 11.24 1.27 6.99
CA SER A 31 12.39 1.61 6.13
C SER A 31 12.43 0.73 4.88
N MET A 32 12.21 -0.57 5.02
CA MET A 32 12.15 -1.49 3.86
C MET A 32 10.96 -1.16 2.95
N LYS A 33 9.81 -0.81 3.50
CA LYS A 33 8.65 -0.40 2.71
C LYS A 33 8.85 0.96 2.03
N GLY A 34 9.57 1.89 2.68
CA GLY A 34 10.00 3.14 2.06
C GLY A 34 10.92 2.92 0.85
N ALA A 35 11.81 1.93 0.92
CA ALA A 35 12.64 1.55 -0.22
C ALA A 35 11.81 1.09 -1.43
N ILE A 36 10.69 0.36 -1.20
CA ILE A 36 9.75 -0.02 -2.26
C ILE A 36 9.13 1.22 -2.92
N GLU A 37 8.78 2.25 -2.14
CA GLU A 37 8.20 3.49 -2.66
C GLU A 37 9.17 4.29 -3.53
N VAL A 38 10.46 4.21 -3.25
CA VAL A 38 11.50 4.75 -4.15
C VAL A 38 11.63 3.87 -5.38
N PHE A 39 11.71 2.56 -5.22
CA PHE A 39 11.90 1.60 -6.29
C PHE A 39 10.84 1.69 -7.38
N ILE A 40 9.55 1.84 -7.03
CA ILE A 40 8.48 1.97 -8.02
C ILE A 40 8.65 3.19 -8.93
N LYS A 41 9.25 4.27 -8.45
CA LYS A 41 9.51 5.47 -9.26
C LYS A 41 10.53 5.20 -10.36
N TYR A 42 11.56 4.41 -10.04
CA TYR A 42 12.54 3.98 -11.03
C TYR A 42 11.92 3.02 -12.05
N LEU A 43 11.14 2.03 -11.57
CA LEU A 43 10.42 1.12 -12.46
C LEU A 43 9.48 1.86 -13.41
N ALA A 44 8.70 2.80 -12.90
CA ALA A 44 7.80 3.62 -13.71
C ALA A 44 8.57 4.38 -14.81
N LYS A 45 9.69 5.02 -14.44
CA LYS A 45 10.50 5.76 -15.40
C LYS A 45 11.16 4.88 -16.46
N GLU A 46 11.71 3.74 -16.04
CA GLU A 46 12.43 2.81 -16.91
C GLU A 46 11.50 2.01 -17.82
N LEU A 47 10.31 1.66 -17.34
CA LEU A 47 9.36 0.80 -18.06
C LEU A 47 8.26 1.59 -18.78
N GLY A 48 8.16 2.89 -18.53
CA GLY A 48 7.19 3.77 -19.17
C GLY A 48 7.16 3.69 -20.70
N PRO A 49 8.32 3.62 -21.41
CA PRO A 49 8.35 3.44 -22.87
C PRO A 49 7.66 2.16 -23.37
N ARG A 50 7.48 1.17 -22.50
CA ARG A 50 6.73 -0.06 -22.77
C ARG A 50 5.25 0.02 -22.37
N GLY A 51 4.77 1.19 -21.93
CA GLY A 51 3.42 1.39 -21.44
C GLY A 51 3.13 0.67 -20.11
N ILE A 52 4.17 0.31 -19.35
CA ILE A 52 4.04 -0.38 -18.07
C ILE A 52 3.97 0.67 -16.95
N THR A 53 2.95 0.60 -16.10
CA THR A 53 2.85 1.44 -14.90
C THR A 53 3.36 0.69 -13.67
N ALA A 54 3.93 1.43 -12.72
CA ALA A 54 4.39 0.90 -11.44
C ALA A 54 3.92 1.79 -10.29
N ASN A 55 3.11 1.23 -9.40
CA ASN A 55 2.51 1.95 -8.28
C ASN A 55 2.68 1.18 -6.97
N ALA A 56 2.54 1.87 -5.85
CA ALA A 56 2.46 1.25 -4.53
C ALA A 56 1.09 1.51 -3.90
N VAL A 57 0.53 0.49 -3.29
CA VAL A 57 -0.60 0.61 -2.36
C VAL A 57 -0.05 0.58 -0.95
N ALA A 58 -0.45 1.53 -0.12
CA ALA A 58 -0.02 1.66 1.28
C ALA A 58 -1.22 1.43 2.21
N PRO A 59 -1.47 0.20 2.66
CA PRO A 59 -2.55 -0.10 3.60
C PRO A 59 -2.32 0.54 4.97
N GLY A 60 -3.42 0.90 5.64
CA GLY A 60 -3.43 1.16 7.07
C GLY A 60 -3.55 -0.14 7.87
N ALA A 61 -4.29 -0.09 8.98
CA ALA A 61 -4.60 -1.27 9.80
C ALA A 61 -5.67 -2.11 9.10
N ILE A 62 -5.29 -3.29 8.65
CA ILE A 62 -6.16 -4.25 7.94
C ILE A 62 -6.23 -5.55 8.76
N GLU A 63 -7.42 -6.10 8.93
CA GLU A 63 -7.64 -7.37 9.61
C GLU A 63 -7.22 -8.53 8.70
N THR A 64 -6.08 -9.14 9.03
CA THR A 64 -5.49 -10.26 8.30
C THR A 64 -4.84 -11.23 9.29
N ASP A 65 -4.46 -12.41 8.84
CA ASP A 65 -3.70 -13.34 9.67
C ASP A 65 -2.37 -12.73 10.16
N PHE A 66 -1.75 -11.89 9.34
CA PHE A 66 -0.51 -11.19 9.69
C PHE A 66 -0.70 -10.19 10.85
N THR A 67 -1.84 -9.51 10.92
CA THR A 67 -2.12 -8.48 11.93
C THR A 67 -2.88 -9.01 13.14
N ARG A 68 -3.39 -10.23 13.07
CA ARG A 68 -4.25 -10.83 14.12
C ARG A 68 -3.64 -10.71 15.51
N THR A 69 -2.42 -11.20 15.69
CA THR A 69 -1.74 -11.17 17.01
C THR A 69 -1.59 -9.76 17.56
N ALA A 70 -1.27 -8.79 16.70
CA ALA A 70 -1.14 -7.39 17.13
C ALA A 70 -2.50 -6.79 17.53
N LEU A 71 -3.58 -7.15 16.83
CA LEU A 71 -4.93 -6.65 17.11
C LEU A 71 -5.56 -7.29 18.37
N GLU A 72 -5.09 -8.47 18.77
CA GLU A 72 -5.54 -9.16 19.98
C GLU A 72 -4.95 -8.58 21.27
N HIS A 73 -3.89 -7.77 21.20
CA HIS A 73 -3.38 -7.09 22.39
C HIS A 73 -4.44 -6.17 23.00
N PRO A 74 -4.61 -6.21 24.35
CA PRO A 74 -5.59 -5.35 25.02
C PRO A 74 -5.42 -3.87 24.66
N GLY A 75 -6.51 -3.25 24.22
CA GLY A 75 -6.53 -1.83 23.83
C GLY A 75 -5.94 -1.49 22.46
N ALA A 76 -5.24 -2.41 21.78
CA ALA A 76 -4.61 -2.13 20.48
C ALA A 76 -5.66 -1.79 19.41
N LYS A 77 -6.73 -2.58 19.31
CA LYS A 77 -7.79 -2.35 18.34
C LYS A 77 -8.49 -1.01 18.57
N ASP A 78 -8.84 -0.70 19.81
CA ASP A 78 -9.50 0.57 20.18
C ASP A 78 -8.60 1.77 19.87
N PHE A 79 -7.32 1.67 20.18
CA PHE A 79 -6.33 2.69 19.84
C PHE A 79 -6.27 2.94 18.33
N LEU A 80 -6.20 1.88 17.52
CA LEU A 80 -6.16 2.02 16.07
C LEU A 80 -7.46 2.62 15.53
N VAL A 81 -8.62 2.09 15.95
CA VAL A 81 -9.94 2.56 15.50
C VAL A 81 -10.14 4.04 15.82
N SER A 82 -9.71 4.49 17.01
CA SER A 82 -9.82 5.91 17.41
C SER A 82 -8.97 6.86 16.56
N ASN A 83 -7.96 6.32 15.86
CA ASN A 83 -7.09 7.07 14.97
C ASN A 83 -7.38 6.86 13.47
N ILE A 84 -8.48 6.17 13.15
CA ILE A 84 -8.95 5.96 11.77
C ILE A 84 -10.20 6.80 11.53
N ALA A 85 -10.17 7.72 10.59
CA ALA A 85 -11.29 8.62 10.32
C ALA A 85 -12.59 7.87 9.99
N LEU A 86 -12.52 6.73 9.28
CA LEU A 86 -13.69 5.89 9.00
C LEU A 86 -14.14 5.03 10.19
N GLY A 87 -13.45 5.09 11.34
CA GLY A 87 -13.88 4.49 12.60
C GLY A 87 -13.90 2.97 12.64
N ARG A 88 -13.15 2.31 11.79
CA ARG A 88 -13.04 0.84 11.75
C ARG A 88 -11.69 0.36 11.25
N ILE A 89 -11.31 -0.85 11.62
CA ILE A 89 -10.21 -1.58 10.96
C ILE A 89 -10.65 -1.92 9.53
N GLY A 90 -9.71 -1.83 8.58
CA GLY A 90 -9.96 -2.21 7.20
C GLY A 90 -10.03 -3.73 7.03
N MET A 91 -10.67 -4.15 5.95
CA MET A 91 -10.73 -5.54 5.52
C MET A 91 -9.89 -5.73 4.25
N PRO A 92 -9.47 -6.96 3.92
CA PRO A 92 -8.72 -7.21 2.69
C PRO A 92 -9.36 -6.65 1.42
N ASP A 93 -10.68 -6.69 1.32
CA ASP A 93 -11.44 -6.16 0.17
C ASP A 93 -11.33 -4.62 0.03
N ASP A 94 -11.09 -3.90 1.13
CA ASP A 94 -10.83 -2.46 1.09
C ASP A 94 -9.53 -2.15 0.31
N ILE A 95 -8.59 -3.08 0.30
CA ILE A 95 -7.33 -2.96 -0.46
C ILE A 95 -7.48 -3.55 -1.87
N GLY A 96 -8.21 -4.66 -1.98
CA GLY A 96 -8.44 -5.34 -3.26
C GLY A 96 -9.03 -4.42 -4.32
N GLY A 97 -9.98 -3.56 -3.95
CA GLY A 97 -10.58 -2.57 -4.85
C GLY A 97 -9.57 -1.57 -5.41
N VAL A 98 -8.62 -1.10 -4.60
CA VAL A 98 -7.56 -0.18 -5.04
C VAL A 98 -6.60 -0.89 -6.00
N VAL A 99 -6.20 -2.12 -5.68
CA VAL A 99 -5.33 -2.92 -6.56
C VAL A 99 -6.04 -3.20 -7.89
N SER A 100 -7.30 -3.57 -7.86
CA SER A 100 -8.11 -3.80 -9.06
C SER A 100 -8.17 -2.58 -9.96
N PHE A 101 -8.41 -1.40 -9.39
CA PHE A 101 -8.38 -0.14 -10.12
C PHE A 101 -7.01 0.11 -10.79
N LEU A 102 -5.91 -0.05 -10.05
CA LEU A 102 -4.56 0.16 -10.59
C LEU A 102 -4.21 -0.83 -11.71
N CYS A 103 -4.79 -2.03 -11.67
CA CYS A 103 -4.59 -3.05 -12.69
C CYS A 103 -5.54 -2.93 -13.89
N SER A 104 -6.56 -2.07 -13.80
CA SER A 104 -7.57 -1.90 -14.83
C SER A 104 -7.16 -0.85 -15.88
N GLU A 105 -7.96 -0.73 -16.93
CA GLU A 105 -7.76 0.30 -17.95
C GLU A 105 -8.02 1.72 -17.41
N GLU A 106 -8.90 1.86 -16.43
CA GLU A 106 -9.17 3.12 -15.75
C GLU A 106 -7.94 3.67 -15.03
N GLY A 107 -7.07 2.77 -14.54
CA GLY A 107 -5.81 3.12 -13.88
C GLY A 107 -4.65 3.43 -14.82
N ARG A 108 -4.82 3.38 -16.15
CA ARG A 108 -3.73 3.48 -17.15
C ARG A 108 -2.88 4.75 -17.07
N TRP A 109 -3.40 5.81 -16.51
CA TRP A 109 -2.70 7.10 -16.37
C TRP A 109 -2.15 7.35 -14.96
N VAL A 110 -2.32 6.38 -14.06
CA VAL A 110 -1.77 6.41 -12.71
C VAL A 110 -0.44 5.67 -12.73
N ASP A 111 0.66 6.40 -12.53
CA ASP A 111 2.02 5.86 -12.57
C ASP A 111 2.91 6.51 -11.52
N ALA A 112 3.85 5.77 -10.98
CA ALA A 112 4.79 6.20 -9.93
C ALA A 112 4.11 6.73 -8.64
N GLN A 113 2.86 6.33 -8.38
CA GLN A 113 2.09 6.82 -7.23
C GLN A 113 2.15 5.86 -6.05
N ARG A 114 2.12 6.46 -4.85
CA ARG A 114 1.84 5.78 -3.60
C ARG A 114 0.41 6.13 -3.19
N LEU A 115 -0.49 5.17 -3.30
CA LEU A 115 -1.88 5.34 -2.88
C LEU A 115 -2.07 4.75 -1.48
N GLU A 116 -2.38 5.61 -0.52
CA GLU A 116 -2.72 5.16 0.81
C GLU A 116 -4.19 4.76 0.90
N ALA A 117 -4.43 3.53 1.33
CA ALA A 117 -5.74 2.97 1.60
C ALA A 117 -5.81 2.60 3.09
N SER A 118 -6.04 3.62 3.94
CA SER A 118 -5.93 3.50 5.40
C SER A 118 -7.19 3.92 6.14
N GLY A 119 -8.26 4.28 5.41
CA GLY A 119 -9.46 4.84 6.03
C GLY A 119 -9.23 6.19 6.71
N GLY A 120 -8.17 6.92 6.32
CA GLY A 120 -7.79 8.17 6.97
C GLY A 120 -7.09 7.96 8.31
N MET A 121 -6.21 6.97 8.41
CA MET A 121 -5.47 6.67 9.63
C MET A 121 -4.44 7.77 9.95
N PHE A 122 -4.46 8.26 11.19
CA PHE A 122 -3.56 9.32 11.68
C PHE A 122 -3.53 10.57 10.77
N LEU A 123 -4.68 11.07 10.44
CA LEU A 123 -4.83 12.36 9.77
C LEU A 123 -4.41 13.53 10.67
#